data_0bf4e8c57aae7e60b6e0b75ff6b19b32
#
_entry.id   0bf4e8c57aae7e60b6e0b75ff6b19b32
#
_cell.length_a   1.000
_cell.length_b   1.000
_cell.length_c   1.000
_cell.angle_alpha   90.00
_cell.angle_beta   90.00
_cell.angle_gamma   90.00
#
_symmetry.space_group_name_H-M   'P 1'
#
loop_
_entity.id
_entity.type
_entity.pdbx_description
1 polymer ?
#
loop_
_entity_poly.entity_id
_entity_poly.type
_entity_poly.pdbx_seq_one_letter_code
_entity_poly.pdbx_strand_id
1 'polypeptide(L)'
;HNLLKLDILGHDDPTMIRMLQDLTGLDPVKDIPLDSPEVMSLFQSTKALGVEPEDIGGCPLGALGVPEFGTDFAMQMLIDTKPKYFSDLVRIAGLAHGTDVWLGNAQTLIQEGKATIQTAICTRDDIMVYLIRMGLDQELSFTIMESVRKGKGLKPEWEEEMVAHGVPDWYIGSCKKIKYMFPKAHAAAYVMMAWRIAYCKVFYPLA
;
A
#
# COMPACT_ATOMS: atom_id res chain seq x y z
N HIS A 1 -3.85 32.32 10.52
CA HIS A 1 -3.43 31.13 9.81
C HIS A 1 -4.34 30.76 8.65
N ASN A 2 -4.50 31.68 7.72
CA ASN A 2 -5.31 31.51 6.51
C ASN A 2 -4.44 31.11 5.29
N LEU A 3 -3.31 30.43 5.52
CA LEU A 3 -2.41 30.01 4.46
C LEU A 3 -2.81 28.63 3.96
N LEU A 4 -3.04 28.53 2.65
CA LEU A 4 -3.25 27.25 1.97
C LEU A 4 -1.89 26.62 1.70
N LYS A 5 -1.67 25.42 2.25
CA LYS A 5 -0.49 24.63 1.94
C LYS A 5 -0.77 23.74 0.74
N LEU A 6 -0.05 23.94 -0.35
CA LEU A 6 -0.14 23.10 -1.54
C LEU A 6 1.02 22.12 -1.51
N ASP A 7 0.70 20.83 -1.48
CA ASP A 7 1.68 19.77 -1.64
C ASP A 7 1.87 19.49 -3.13
N ILE A 8 2.93 20.07 -3.69
CA ILE A 8 3.32 19.80 -5.07
C ILE A 8 4.33 18.67 -5.04
N LEU A 9 3.87 17.49 -5.39
CA LEU A 9 4.72 16.30 -5.50
C LEU A 9 5.33 16.26 -6.89
N GLY A 10 6.66 16.41 -6.97
CA GLY A 10 7.41 16.37 -8.21
C GLY A 10 7.58 14.93 -8.70
N HIS A 11 6.50 14.34 -9.23
CA HIS A 11 6.54 13.01 -9.83
C HIS A 11 6.64 13.11 -11.35
N ASP A 12 7.50 12.26 -11.93
CA ASP A 12 7.58 12.10 -13.37
C ASP A 12 6.43 11.25 -13.93
N ASP A 13 5.65 10.60 -13.07
CA ASP A 13 4.61 9.64 -13.42
C ASP A 13 3.52 10.23 -14.33
N PRO A 14 2.96 11.45 -14.08
CA PRO A 14 1.97 12.04 -15.00
C PRO A 14 2.52 12.26 -16.40
N THR A 15 3.78 12.68 -16.51
CA THR A 15 4.46 12.88 -17.79
C THR A 15 4.65 11.54 -18.50
N MET A 16 5.09 10.51 -17.77
CA MET A 16 5.26 9.17 -18.32
C MET A 16 3.93 8.59 -18.80
N ILE A 17 2.84 8.75 -18.05
CA ILE A 17 1.50 8.28 -18.44
C ILE A 17 1.04 9.02 -19.71
N ARG A 18 1.27 10.31 -19.81
CA ARG A 18 0.95 11.08 -21.01
C ARG A 18 1.72 10.60 -22.23
N MET A 19 3.02 10.35 -22.07
CA MET A 19 3.87 9.79 -23.12
C MET A 19 3.36 8.43 -23.58
N LEU A 20 3.03 7.54 -22.64
CA LEU A 20 2.49 6.22 -22.97
C LEU A 20 1.13 6.32 -23.65
N GLN A 21 0.28 7.25 -23.25
CA GLN A 21 -1.00 7.53 -23.93
C GLN A 21 -0.78 7.93 -25.38
N ASP A 22 0.17 8.82 -25.64
CA ASP A 22 0.48 9.29 -26.99
C ASP A 22 1.07 8.14 -27.85
N LEU A 23 1.89 7.26 -27.28
CA LEU A 23 2.50 6.14 -27.98
C LEU A 23 1.53 4.97 -28.23
N THR A 24 0.61 4.70 -27.33
CA THR A 24 -0.28 3.53 -27.37
C THR A 24 -1.68 3.84 -27.86
N GLY A 25 -2.11 5.09 -27.81
CA GLY A 25 -3.48 5.50 -28.12
C GLY A 25 -4.52 5.14 -27.05
N LEU A 26 -4.08 4.61 -25.90
CA LEU A 26 -4.97 4.25 -24.80
C LEU A 26 -5.39 5.47 -23.99
N ASP A 27 -6.63 5.48 -23.50
CA ASP A 27 -7.07 6.39 -22.44
C ASP A 27 -6.78 5.70 -21.09
N PRO A 28 -5.80 6.20 -20.29
CA PRO A 28 -5.43 5.53 -19.05
C PRO A 28 -6.55 5.44 -18.02
N VAL A 29 -7.57 6.28 -18.12
CA VAL A 29 -8.71 6.28 -17.20
C VAL A 29 -9.77 5.26 -17.63
N LYS A 30 -10.04 5.16 -18.95
CA LYS A 30 -11.14 4.37 -19.49
C LYS A 30 -10.72 2.97 -19.92
N ASP A 31 -9.52 2.84 -20.49
CA ASP A 31 -9.11 1.62 -21.19
C ASP A 31 -8.31 0.65 -20.33
N ILE A 32 -7.87 1.07 -19.12
CA ILE A 32 -7.06 0.24 -18.23
C ILE A 32 -7.91 -0.29 -17.08
N PRO A 33 -8.25 -1.60 -17.07
CA PRO A 33 -8.97 -2.20 -15.95
C PRO A 33 -8.05 -2.39 -14.73
N LEU A 34 -8.61 -2.29 -13.52
CA LEU A 34 -7.89 -2.49 -12.26
C LEU A 34 -7.91 -3.95 -11.77
N ASP A 35 -8.43 -4.87 -12.56
CA ASP A 35 -8.60 -6.29 -12.22
C ASP A 35 -7.90 -7.25 -13.19
N SER A 36 -7.01 -6.74 -14.04
CA SER A 36 -6.30 -7.58 -15.00
C SER A 36 -5.35 -8.56 -14.28
N PRO A 37 -5.54 -9.89 -14.43
CA PRO A 37 -4.67 -10.87 -13.81
C PRO A 37 -3.25 -10.84 -14.38
N GLU A 38 -3.08 -10.47 -15.64
CA GLU A 38 -1.78 -10.36 -16.29
C GLU A 38 -0.97 -9.21 -15.66
N VAL A 39 -1.59 -8.05 -15.45
CA VAL A 39 -0.94 -6.91 -14.78
C VAL A 39 -0.62 -7.26 -13.33
N MET A 40 -1.56 -7.91 -12.62
CA MET A 40 -1.33 -8.33 -11.23
C MET A 40 -0.15 -9.30 -11.12
N SER A 41 0.04 -10.15 -12.11
CA SER A 41 1.14 -11.13 -12.11
C SER A 41 2.54 -10.49 -12.14
N LEU A 42 2.68 -9.24 -12.62
CA LEU A 42 3.95 -8.50 -12.54
C LEU A 42 4.44 -8.31 -11.11
N PHE A 43 3.51 -8.18 -10.18
CA PHE A 43 3.82 -8.00 -8.76
C PHE A 43 4.09 -9.32 -8.04
N GLN A 44 3.97 -10.44 -8.75
CA GLN A 44 4.16 -11.79 -8.21
C GLN A 44 5.32 -12.53 -8.89
N SER A 45 5.56 -12.30 -10.19
CA SER A 45 6.57 -12.99 -10.97
C SER A 45 6.91 -12.25 -12.27
N THR A 46 7.78 -12.84 -13.10
CA THR A 46 8.15 -12.32 -14.43
C THR A 46 7.36 -12.95 -15.57
N LYS A 47 6.44 -13.86 -15.30
CA LYS A 47 5.74 -14.66 -16.33
C LYS A 47 4.98 -13.82 -17.35
N ALA A 48 4.34 -12.74 -16.92
CA ALA A 48 3.58 -11.86 -17.81
C ALA A 48 4.45 -11.17 -18.87
N LEU A 49 5.75 -11.02 -18.61
CA LEU A 49 6.71 -10.43 -19.53
C LEU A 49 7.34 -11.46 -20.48
N GLY A 50 7.11 -12.76 -20.22
CA GLY A 50 7.73 -13.83 -21.00
C GLY A 50 9.23 -13.94 -20.85
N VAL A 51 9.78 -13.43 -19.74
CA VAL A 51 11.22 -13.47 -19.44
C VAL A 51 11.47 -14.22 -18.15
N GLU A 52 12.67 -14.78 -18.02
CA GLU A 52 13.12 -15.41 -16.79
C GLU A 52 13.82 -14.38 -15.88
N PRO A 53 13.89 -14.61 -14.56
CA PRO A 53 14.60 -13.69 -13.66
C PRO A 53 16.02 -13.37 -14.06
N GLU A 54 16.73 -14.33 -14.63
CA GLU A 54 18.12 -14.18 -15.10
C GLU A 54 18.24 -13.16 -16.23
N ASP A 55 17.22 -13.03 -17.06
CA ASP A 55 17.20 -12.09 -18.20
C ASP A 55 17.15 -10.63 -17.75
N ILE A 56 16.71 -10.38 -16.51
CA ILE A 56 16.58 -9.04 -15.91
C ILE A 56 17.42 -8.90 -14.64
N GLY A 57 18.61 -9.48 -14.62
CA GLY A 57 19.56 -9.31 -13.53
C GLY A 57 19.22 -10.09 -12.26
N GLY A 58 18.44 -11.18 -12.38
CA GLY A 58 18.05 -12.01 -11.25
C GLY A 58 16.84 -11.46 -10.47
N CYS A 59 16.15 -10.45 -10.96
CA CYS A 59 14.96 -9.90 -10.33
C CYS A 59 13.79 -10.88 -10.43
N PRO A 60 13.19 -11.34 -9.29
CA PRO A 60 12.14 -12.36 -9.31
C PRO A 60 10.77 -11.82 -9.70
N LEU A 61 10.62 -10.50 -9.85
CA LEU A 61 9.34 -9.84 -10.14
C LEU A 61 9.42 -9.00 -11.40
N GLY A 62 8.29 -8.88 -12.10
CA GLY A 62 8.13 -7.98 -13.23
C GLY A 62 7.93 -6.51 -12.87
N ALA A 63 7.97 -6.16 -11.59
CA ALA A 63 7.71 -4.82 -11.10
C ALA A 63 8.88 -3.83 -11.27
N LEU A 64 10.05 -4.29 -11.71
CA LEU A 64 11.21 -3.43 -11.95
C LEU A 64 10.84 -2.31 -12.93
N GLY A 65 11.12 -1.06 -12.55
CA GLY A 65 10.77 0.11 -13.36
C GLY A 65 9.33 0.60 -13.19
N VAL A 66 8.49 -0.12 -12.48
CA VAL A 66 7.14 0.34 -12.13
C VAL A 66 7.25 1.31 -10.95
N PRO A 67 6.70 2.54 -11.03
CA PRO A 67 6.75 3.49 -9.93
C PRO A 67 6.16 2.91 -8.64
N GLU A 68 6.71 3.26 -7.51
CA GLU A 68 6.35 2.81 -6.15
C GLU A 68 6.77 1.37 -5.84
N PHE A 69 6.79 0.45 -6.82
CA PHE A 69 7.05 -0.98 -6.60
C PHE A 69 8.36 -1.47 -7.19
N GLY A 70 9.09 -0.61 -7.88
CA GLY A 70 10.34 -0.98 -8.57
C GLY A 70 11.61 -0.88 -7.70
N THR A 71 11.51 -0.44 -6.46
CA THR A 71 12.64 -0.39 -5.53
C THR A 71 12.86 -1.75 -4.86
N ASP A 72 14.08 -2.03 -4.42
CA ASP A 72 14.40 -3.27 -3.72
C ASP A 72 13.54 -3.45 -2.47
N PHE A 73 13.32 -2.37 -1.72
CA PHE A 73 12.47 -2.38 -0.53
C PHE A 73 11.03 -2.76 -0.85
N ALA A 74 10.44 -2.14 -1.86
CA ALA A 74 9.06 -2.42 -2.27
C ALA A 74 8.92 -3.82 -2.86
N MET A 75 9.88 -4.27 -3.66
CA MET A 75 9.88 -5.63 -4.22
C MET A 75 9.98 -6.68 -3.12
N GLN A 76 10.77 -6.44 -2.08
CA GLN A 76 10.85 -7.35 -0.93
C GLN A 76 9.50 -7.41 -0.19
N MET A 77 8.81 -6.28 -0.03
CA MET A 77 7.46 -6.26 0.53
C MET A 77 6.48 -7.08 -0.30
N LEU A 78 6.55 -7.00 -1.63
CA LEU A 78 5.72 -7.81 -2.54
C LEU A 78 5.98 -9.32 -2.35
N ILE A 79 7.23 -9.71 -2.20
CA ILE A 79 7.61 -11.10 -1.96
C ILE A 79 7.05 -11.58 -0.62
N ASP A 80 7.20 -10.78 0.44
CA ASP A 80 6.78 -11.15 1.79
C ASP A 80 5.25 -11.20 1.94
N THR A 81 4.52 -10.32 1.26
CA THR A 81 3.07 -10.17 1.40
C THR A 81 2.25 -10.98 0.39
N LYS A 82 2.84 -11.32 -0.76
CA LYS A 82 2.17 -12.08 -1.83
C LYS A 82 0.81 -11.50 -2.22
N PRO A 83 0.76 -10.27 -2.74
CA PRO A 83 -0.51 -9.62 -3.05
C PRO A 83 -1.27 -10.35 -4.16
N LYS A 84 -2.60 -10.37 -4.06
CA LYS A 84 -3.50 -11.02 -5.03
C LYS A 84 -4.45 -10.06 -5.71
N TYR A 85 -4.73 -8.92 -5.09
CA TYR A 85 -5.72 -7.95 -5.54
C TYR A 85 -5.13 -6.55 -5.58
N PHE A 86 -5.75 -5.66 -6.37
CA PHE A 86 -5.39 -4.25 -6.41
C PHE A 86 -5.42 -3.61 -5.01
N SER A 87 -6.41 -3.95 -4.19
CA SER A 87 -6.51 -3.47 -2.81
C SER A 87 -5.30 -3.85 -1.96
N ASP A 88 -4.68 -4.99 -2.21
CA ASP A 88 -3.46 -5.41 -1.52
C ASP A 88 -2.27 -4.51 -1.89
N LEU A 89 -2.19 -4.07 -3.14
CA LEU A 89 -1.16 -3.12 -3.59
C LEU A 89 -1.33 -1.75 -2.91
N VAL A 90 -2.56 -1.30 -2.73
CA VAL A 90 -2.85 -0.06 -1.99
C VAL A 90 -2.37 -0.17 -0.55
N ARG A 91 -2.59 -1.30 0.10
CA ARG A 91 -2.10 -1.58 1.46
C ARG A 91 -0.58 -1.57 1.53
N ILE A 92 0.09 -2.20 0.57
CA ILE A 92 1.56 -2.22 0.49
C ILE A 92 2.11 -0.80 0.32
N ALA A 93 1.51 0.02 -0.53
CA ALA A 93 1.90 1.43 -0.68
C ALA A 93 1.75 2.20 0.64
N GLY A 94 0.67 1.97 1.38
CA GLY A 94 0.48 2.56 2.70
C GLY A 94 1.56 2.14 3.69
N LEU A 95 1.94 0.87 3.69
CA LEU A 95 3.02 0.34 4.53
C LEU A 95 4.38 0.94 4.17
N ALA A 96 4.65 1.13 2.88
CA ALA A 96 5.92 1.64 2.40
C ALA A 96 6.13 3.13 2.75
N HIS A 97 5.07 3.93 2.76
CA HIS A 97 5.13 5.36 3.01
C HIS A 97 4.96 5.75 4.48
N GLY A 98 4.54 4.82 5.33
CA GLY A 98 4.43 5.05 6.77
C GLY A 98 5.77 4.91 7.48
N THR A 99 5.86 5.42 8.72
CA THR A 99 7.03 5.25 9.58
C THR A 99 6.72 4.27 10.69
N ASP A 100 7.55 3.25 10.84
CA ASP A 100 7.38 2.15 11.80
C ASP A 100 6.04 1.41 11.65
N VAL A 101 5.53 1.35 10.43
CA VAL A 101 4.32 0.59 10.08
C VAL A 101 4.70 -0.78 9.53
N TRP A 102 5.77 -0.86 8.73
CA TRP A 102 6.22 -2.12 8.10
C TRP A 102 7.35 -2.77 8.90
N LEU A 103 8.53 -2.16 8.96
CA LEU A 103 9.70 -2.74 9.61
C LEU A 103 9.48 -2.90 11.12
N GLY A 104 9.70 -4.12 11.62
CA GLY A 104 9.50 -4.45 13.03
C GLY A 104 8.05 -4.40 13.50
N ASN A 105 7.08 -4.22 12.60
CA ASN A 105 5.66 -4.14 12.89
C ASN A 105 4.87 -5.10 11.99
N ALA A 106 4.24 -4.62 10.92
CA ALA A 106 3.45 -5.49 10.04
C ALA A 106 4.29 -6.62 9.43
N GLN A 107 5.53 -6.37 9.06
CA GLN A 107 6.45 -7.38 8.55
C GLN A 107 6.58 -8.56 9.52
N THR A 108 6.88 -8.27 10.78
CA THR A 108 7.02 -9.30 11.82
C THR A 108 5.73 -10.07 12.04
N LEU A 109 4.59 -9.36 12.09
CA LEU A 109 3.27 -9.97 12.30
C LEU A 109 2.91 -10.92 11.16
N ILE A 110 3.21 -10.55 9.92
CA ILE A 110 2.95 -11.39 8.75
C ILE A 110 3.88 -12.61 8.75
N GLN A 111 5.16 -12.43 9.05
CA GLN A 111 6.14 -13.52 9.13
C GLN A 111 5.80 -14.53 10.23
N GLU A 112 5.29 -14.06 11.36
CA GLU A 112 4.87 -14.90 12.49
C GLU A 112 3.47 -15.53 12.28
N GLY A 113 2.76 -15.17 11.23
CA GLY A 113 1.41 -15.67 10.95
C GLY A 113 0.30 -15.08 11.80
N LYS A 114 0.58 -14.01 12.56
CA LYS A 114 -0.43 -13.31 13.39
C LYS A 114 -1.34 -12.42 12.57
N ALA A 115 -0.86 -11.91 11.45
CA ALA A 115 -1.60 -11.04 10.54
C ALA A 115 -1.32 -11.41 9.10
N THR A 116 -2.20 -10.95 8.19
CA THR A 116 -2.01 -11.02 6.74
C THR A 116 -1.98 -9.61 6.19
N ILE A 117 -1.70 -9.45 4.88
CA ILE A 117 -1.76 -8.13 4.25
C ILE A 117 -3.16 -7.50 4.38
N GLN A 118 -4.22 -8.31 4.46
CA GLN A 118 -5.59 -7.84 4.60
C GLN A 118 -5.94 -7.42 6.03
N THR A 119 -5.25 -7.95 7.04
CA THR A 119 -5.56 -7.71 8.47
C THR A 119 -4.56 -6.82 9.16
N ALA A 120 -3.35 -6.64 8.63
CA ALA A 120 -2.34 -5.75 9.18
C ALA A 120 -2.77 -4.27 9.06
N ILE A 121 -2.26 -3.43 9.95
CA ILE A 121 -2.49 -1.99 9.88
C ILE A 121 -1.58 -1.41 8.79
N CYS A 122 -2.19 -0.89 7.72
CA CYS A 122 -1.48 -0.37 6.56
C CYS A 122 -1.63 1.14 6.41
N THR A 123 -2.85 1.66 6.58
CA THR A 123 -3.17 3.08 6.48
C THR A 123 -3.96 3.52 7.72
N ARG A 124 -4.04 4.83 7.94
CA ARG A 124 -4.80 5.37 9.08
C ARG A 124 -6.28 5.00 9.03
N ASP A 125 -6.83 4.90 7.82
CA ASP A 125 -8.24 4.55 7.61
C ASP A 125 -8.54 3.13 8.09
N ASP A 126 -7.59 2.22 8.02
CA ASP A 126 -7.73 0.83 8.47
C ASP A 126 -8.03 0.77 9.97
N ILE A 127 -7.37 1.60 10.77
CA ILE A 127 -7.58 1.64 12.23
C ILE A 127 -9.03 2.05 12.54
N MET A 128 -9.50 3.13 11.92
CA MET A 128 -10.84 3.64 12.18
C MET A 128 -11.90 2.61 11.80
N VAL A 129 -11.81 2.04 10.62
CA VAL A 129 -12.76 1.03 10.13
C VAL A 129 -12.75 -0.21 11.03
N TYR A 130 -11.55 -0.69 11.41
CA TYR A 130 -11.43 -1.87 12.26
C TYR A 130 -12.05 -1.65 13.64
N LEU A 131 -11.74 -0.52 14.29
CA LEU A 131 -12.28 -0.24 15.62
C LEU A 131 -13.80 -0.08 15.60
N ILE A 132 -14.35 0.58 14.59
CA ILE A 132 -15.81 0.69 14.44
C ILE A 132 -16.43 -0.70 14.26
N ARG A 133 -15.81 -1.54 13.45
CA ARG A 133 -16.27 -2.93 13.23
C ARG A 133 -16.22 -3.77 14.51
N MET A 134 -15.26 -3.52 15.39
CA MET A 134 -15.17 -4.18 16.69
C MET A 134 -16.18 -3.65 17.72
N GLY A 135 -16.92 -2.61 17.39
CA GLY A 135 -17.98 -2.06 18.23
C GLY A 135 -17.61 -0.82 19.04
N LEU A 136 -16.42 -0.24 18.82
CA LEU A 136 -16.07 1.02 19.46
C LEU A 136 -16.88 2.18 18.87
N ASP A 137 -17.11 3.20 19.70
CA ASP A 137 -17.77 4.43 19.29
C ASP A 137 -17.00 5.09 18.14
N GLN A 138 -17.71 5.68 17.17
CA GLN A 138 -17.10 6.29 15.99
C GLN A 138 -16.17 7.45 16.35
N GLU A 139 -16.58 8.30 17.28
CA GLU A 139 -15.78 9.43 17.75
C GLU A 139 -14.51 8.97 18.46
N LEU A 140 -14.62 7.97 19.32
CA LEU A 140 -13.47 7.37 20.00
C LEU A 140 -12.53 6.70 18.99
N SER A 141 -13.06 5.97 18.03
CA SER A 141 -12.27 5.33 16.96
C SER A 141 -11.47 6.37 16.16
N PHE A 142 -12.08 7.49 15.82
CA PHE A 142 -11.40 8.60 15.15
C PHE A 142 -10.29 9.20 16.03
N THR A 143 -10.56 9.42 17.30
CA THR A 143 -9.59 9.98 18.26
C THR A 143 -8.38 9.06 18.41
N ILE A 144 -8.61 7.76 18.53
CA ILE A 144 -7.53 6.75 18.60
C ILE A 144 -6.71 6.77 17.31
N MET A 145 -7.36 6.75 16.15
CA MET A 145 -6.69 6.80 14.85
C MET A 145 -5.81 8.06 14.72
N GLU A 146 -6.32 9.22 15.10
CA GLU A 146 -5.56 10.47 15.05
C GLU A 146 -4.32 10.45 15.94
N SER A 147 -4.42 9.87 17.14
CA SER A 147 -3.28 9.73 18.04
C SER A 147 -2.22 8.78 17.47
N VAL A 148 -2.65 7.64 16.94
CA VAL A 148 -1.74 6.64 16.37
C VAL A 148 -1.03 7.20 15.13
N ARG A 149 -1.74 7.85 14.21
CA ARG A 149 -1.13 8.37 13.00
C ARG A 149 -0.09 9.46 13.25
N LYS A 150 -0.21 10.18 14.36
CA LYS A 150 0.73 11.21 14.78
C LYS A 150 1.89 10.66 15.62
N GLY A 151 1.92 9.36 15.86
CA GLY A 151 2.97 8.72 16.64
C GLY A 151 2.85 8.93 18.15
N LYS A 152 1.69 9.34 18.65
CA LYS A 152 1.45 9.61 20.07
C LYS A 152 1.06 8.36 20.87
N GLY A 153 0.83 7.23 20.19
CA GLY A 153 0.46 5.98 20.83
C GLY A 153 -0.96 5.94 21.34
N LEU A 154 -1.19 5.16 22.39
CA LEU A 154 -2.50 4.90 22.97
C LEU A 154 -2.53 5.29 24.45
N LYS A 155 -3.64 5.87 24.89
CA LYS A 155 -3.90 6.07 26.33
C LYS A 155 -4.37 4.77 26.98
N PRO A 156 -4.09 4.53 28.28
CA PRO A 156 -4.53 3.32 28.96
C PRO A 156 -6.04 3.07 28.89
N GLU A 157 -6.86 4.12 28.98
CA GLU A 157 -8.31 4.02 28.87
C GLU A 157 -8.76 3.48 27.52
N TRP A 158 -8.06 3.86 26.44
CA TRP A 158 -8.34 3.38 25.09
C TRP A 158 -7.98 1.91 24.93
N GLU A 159 -6.85 1.49 25.52
CA GLU A 159 -6.44 0.10 25.49
C GLU A 159 -7.46 -0.79 26.21
N GLU A 160 -7.98 -0.34 27.35
CA GLU A 160 -9.04 -1.06 28.08
C GLU A 160 -10.30 -1.23 27.23
N GLU A 161 -10.75 -0.16 26.55
CA GLU A 161 -11.88 -0.22 25.64
C GLU A 161 -11.63 -1.17 24.47
N MET A 162 -10.44 -1.13 23.89
CA MET A 162 -10.06 -2.02 22.78
C MET A 162 -10.10 -3.48 23.24
N VAL A 163 -9.53 -3.80 24.38
CA VAL A 163 -9.55 -5.16 24.95
C VAL A 163 -10.98 -5.61 25.26
N ALA A 164 -11.79 -4.73 25.83
CA ALA A 164 -13.19 -5.02 26.16
C ALA A 164 -14.02 -5.37 24.92
N HIS A 165 -13.66 -4.83 23.74
CA HIS A 165 -14.33 -5.13 22.49
C HIS A 165 -13.64 -6.24 21.66
N GLY A 166 -12.67 -6.93 22.24
CA GLY A 166 -12.05 -8.10 21.61
C GLY A 166 -10.91 -7.79 20.63
N VAL A 167 -10.35 -6.58 20.69
CA VAL A 167 -9.19 -6.23 19.87
C VAL A 167 -7.96 -7.04 20.32
N PRO A 168 -7.28 -7.76 19.41
CA PRO A 168 -6.13 -8.58 19.77
C PRO A 168 -4.95 -7.77 20.32
N ASP A 169 -4.15 -8.38 21.19
CA ASP A 169 -2.95 -7.75 21.76
C ASP A 169 -1.96 -7.33 20.69
N TRP A 170 -1.78 -8.14 19.63
CA TRP A 170 -0.86 -7.81 18.53
C TRP A 170 -1.30 -6.54 17.79
N TYR A 171 -2.61 -6.29 17.68
CA TYR A 171 -3.14 -5.09 17.05
C TYR A 171 -2.83 -3.85 17.88
N ILE A 172 -3.06 -3.92 19.19
CA ILE A 172 -2.72 -2.84 20.13
C ILE A 172 -1.22 -2.56 20.11
N GLY A 173 -0.39 -3.59 20.15
CA GLY A 173 1.06 -3.49 20.06
C GLY A 173 1.53 -2.84 18.75
N SER A 174 0.89 -3.19 17.64
CA SER A 174 1.15 -2.59 16.33
C SER A 174 0.85 -1.08 16.35
N CYS A 175 -0.30 -0.69 16.88
CA CYS A 175 -0.68 0.73 17.02
C CYS A 175 0.36 1.54 17.81
N LYS A 176 0.91 0.96 18.88
CA LYS A 176 1.91 1.64 19.73
C LYS A 176 3.24 1.88 19.04
N LYS A 177 3.61 1.05 18.07
CA LYS A 177 4.88 1.16 17.34
C LYS A 177 4.87 2.22 16.23
N ILE A 178 3.69 2.58 15.74
CA ILE A 178 3.53 3.47 14.59
C ILE A 178 3.94 4.91 14.95
N LYS A 179 4.75 5.52 14.09
CA LYS A 179 5.17 6.92 14.21
C LYS A 179 4.48 7.83 13.21
N TYR A 180 4.19 7.33 12.03
CA TYR A 180 3.48 8.08 10.99
C TYR A 180 2.72 7.12 10.09
N MET A 181 1.49 7.48 9.74
CA MET A 181 0.65 6.69 8.84
C MET A 181 0.25 7.48 7.60
N PHE A 182 0.27 6.79 6.48
CA PHE A 182 -0.08 7.34 5.18
C PHE A 182 -1.59 7.22 4.94
N PRO A 183 -2.25 8.25 4.34
CA PRO A 183 -3.67 8.18 4.02
C PRO A 183 -3.96 7.18 2.89
N LYS A 184 -5.06 6.44 3.01
CA LYS A 184 -5.46 5.45 2.02
C LYS A 184 -5.71 6.06 0.64
N ALA A 185 -6.32 7.24 0.58
CA ALA A 185 -6.59 7.92 -0.68
C ALA A 185 -5.32 8.25 -1.46
N HIS A 186 -4.26 8.70 -0.78
CA HIS A 186 -2.96 8.96 -1.40
C HIS A 186 -2.29 7.66 -1.85
N ALA A 187 -2.34 6.62 -1.04
CA ALA A 187 -1.83 5.31 -1.42
C ALA A 187 -2.53 4.77 -2.66
N ALA A 188 -3.86 4.87 -2.72
CA ALA A 188 -4.65 4.45 -3.87
C ALA A 188 -4.27 5.22 -5.14
N ALA A 189 -4.07 6.54 -5.04
CA ALA A 189 -3.68 7.36 -6.18
C ALA A 189 -2.32 6.92 -6.75
N TYR A 190 -1.32 6.71 -5.91
CA TYR A 190 0.00 6.22 -6.35
C TYR A 190 -0.09 4.83 -6.99
N VAL A 191 -0.88 3.94 -6.42
CA VAL A 191 -1.03 2.57 -6.95
C VAL A 191 -1.77 2.60 -8.29
N MET A 192 -2.77 3.46 -8.47
CA MET A 192 -3.45 3.61 -9.78
C MET A 192 -2.48 4.05 -10.87
N MET A 193 -1.58 4.99 -10.57
CA MET A 193 -0.56 5.42 -11.54
C MET A 193 0.42 4.27 -11.85
N ALA A 194 0.89 3.58 -10.82
CA ALA A 194 1.77 2.43 -10.98
C ALA A 194 1.12 1.31 -11.79
N TRP A 195 -0.17 1.04 -11.55
CA TRP A 195 -0.94 0.05 -12.28
C TRP A 195 -1.05 0.37 -13.76
N ARG A 196 -1.32 1.64 -14.10
CA ARG A 196 -1.41 2.08 -15.49
C ARG A 196 -0.10 1.87 -16.24
N ILE A 197 1.02 2.21 -15.59
CA ILE A 197 2.35 1.99 -16.16
C ILE A 197 2.65 0.49 -16.27
N ALA A 198 2.29 -0.31 -15.27
CA ALA A 198 2.44 -1.76 -15.31
C ALA A 198 1.61 -2.40 -16.43
N TYR A 199 0.39 -1.93 -16.68
CA TYR A 199 -0.44 -2.36 -17.79
C TYR A 199 0.27 -2.16 -19.13
N CYS A 200 0.84 -0.97 -19.34
CA CYS A 200 1.59 -0.68 -20.56
C CYS A 200 2.83 -1.58 -20.69
N LYS A 201 3.52 -1.88 -19.59
CA LYS A 201 4.67 -2.77 -19.58
C LYS A 201 4.30 -4.19 -20.04
N VAL A 202 3.11 -4.68 -19.70
CA VAL A 202 2.63 -6.01 -20.12
C VAL A 202 2.18 -6.02 -21.57
N PHE A 203 1.32 -5.08 -21.96
CA PHE A 203 0.63 -5.11 -23.25
C PHE A 203 1.30 -4.26 -24.32
N TYR A 204 2.17 -3.32 -23.96
CA TYR A 204 2.89 -2.42 -24.88
C TYR A 204 4.36 -2.31 -24.48
N PRO A 205 5.12 -3.42 -24.45
CA PRO A 205 6.47 -3.41 -23.90
C PRO A 205 7.50 -2.57 -24.69
N LEU A 206 7.15 -2.19 -25.92
CA LEU A 206 8.03 -1.35 -26.76
C LEU A 206 7.68 0.15 -26.71
N ALA A 207 6.65 0.54 -25.95
CA ALA A 207 6.22 1.93 -25.82
C ALA A 207 7.04 2.77 -24.81
#